data_3bf75915ae85fcf27ab1d72d80e0de94
#
_entry.id   3bf75915ae85fcf27ab1d72d80e0de94
#
_cell.length_a   1.000
_cell.length_b   1.000
_cell.length_c   1.000
_cell.angle_alpha   90.00
_cell.angle_beta   90.00
_cell.angle_gamma   90.00
#
_symmetry.space_group_name_H-M   'P 1'
#
loop_
_entity.id
_entity.type
_entity.pdbx_description
1 polymer ?
#
loop_
_entity_poly.entity_id
_entity_poly.type
_entity_poly.pdbx_seq_one_letter_code
_entity_poly.pdbx_strand_id
1 'polypeptide(L)'
;TSYLDEAYFRATLLAEGILFQRKNAADNFVHSEALRNAVNQQLQDAAESSANLLGVYAVFEPNQLDGEDDNYQGSTALGANDKGRFSSYWARVDGKVTLEVMDEALLANDKPSGHGGRENDWYSCSIRSRALCLLDPYVDEVGTRQVLMTSVTAPLLDQGTLLGMVGVDISLATLQSLVEEMDKTLYDGQGKVLLLSHEGRVAGVEGFKVALGDTLVQQGLSADLNGWLAKGEVVTRWSPDGALLQTFVPVSMRGTDRQWGIYIELPRAVVLASALQLQDELETQSQRSVATQLLIGGAI
;
A
#
# COMPACT_ATOMS: atom_id res chain seq x y z
N THR A 1 4.56 7.52 -1.47
CA THR A 1 5.53 6.50 -1.02
C THR A 1 5.34 6.16 0.44
N SER A 2 5.14 7.14 1.34
CA SER A 2 5.13 6.95 2.79
C SER A 2 4.13 5.90 3.29
N TYR A 3 2.91 5.80 2.75
CA TYR A 3 1.89 4.83 3.21
C TYR A 3 2.11 3.41 2.71
N LEU A 4 2.56 3.25 1.47
CA LEU A 4 2.94 1.94 0.96
C LEU A 4 4.19 1.42 1.69
N ASP A 5 5.15 2.32 1.99
CA ASP A 5 6.33 1.99 2.80
C ASP A 5 5.93 1.64 4.24
N GLU A 6 4.96 2.36 4.84
CA GLU A 6 4.42 2.00 6.15
C GLU A 6 3.82 0.60 6.15
N ALA A 7 2.98 0.28 5.17
CA ALA A 7 2.39 -1.06 5.05
C ALA A 7 3.46 -2.15 4.86
N TYR A 8 4.49 -1.87 4.05
CA TYR A 8 5.64 -2.75 3.88
C TYR A 8 6.34 -3.04 5.22
N PHE A 9 6.71 -1.99 5.96
CA PHE A 9 7.38 -2.16 7.26
C PHE A 9 6.51 -2.91 8.25
N ARG A 10 5.21 -2.62 8.27
CA ARG A 10 4.26 -3.32 9.16
C ARG A 10 4.13 -4.78 8.80
N ALA A 11 3.95 -5.13 7.53
CA ALA A 11 3.88 -6.53 7.08
C ALA A 11 5.17 -7.29 7.45
N THR A 12 6.34 -6.67 7.25
CA THR A 12 7.64 -7.27 7.60
C THR A 12 7.78 -7.45 9.11
N LEU A 13 7.48 -6.44 9.91
CA LEU A 13 7.56 -6.52 11.37
C LEU A 13 6.57 -7.52 11.96
N LEU A 14 5.36 -7.61 11.40
CA LEU A 14 4.37 -8.62 11.79
C LEU A 14 4.89 -10.02 11.50
N ALA A 15 5.43 -10.25 10.31
CA ALA A 15 6.00 -11.55 9.94
C ALA A 15 7.12 -11.96 10.90
N GLU A 16 8.09 -11.08 11.15
CA GLU A 16 9.20 -11.34 12.08
C GLU A 16 8.72 -11.59 13.49
N GLY A 17 7.79 -10.76 14.01
CA GLY A 17 7.25 -10.87 15.35
C GLY A 17 6.47 -12.18 15.56
N ILE A 18 5.64 -12.57 14.61
CA ILE A 18 4.86 -13.83 14.65
C ILE A 18 5.79 -15.04 14.58
N LEU A 19 6.79 -15.03 13.73
CA LEU A 19 7.80 -16.10 13.66
C LEU A 19 8.58 -16.22 14.97
N PHE A 20 8.95 -15.09 15.59
CA PHE A 20 9.59 -15.07 16.89
C PHE A 20 8.70 -15.66 17.99
N GLN A 21 7.42 -15.27 18.06
CA GLN A 21 6.46 -15.81 19.02
C GLN A 21 6.31 -17.33 18.87
N ARG A 22 6.14 -17.79 17.62
CA ARG A 22 6.01 -19.21 17.29
C ARG A 22 7.24 -19.99 17.75
N LYS A 23 8.43 -19.52 17.43
CA LYS A 23 9.69 -20.13 17.86
C LYS A 23 9.82 -20.16 19.38
N ASN A 24 9.57 -19.03 20.03
CA ASN A 24 9.60 -18.94 21.49
C ASN A 24 8.61 -19.89 22.16
N ALA A 25 7.42 -20.05 21.59
CA ALA A 25 6.42 -20.99 22.10
C ALA A 25 6.90 -22.44 21.98
N ALA A 26 7.52 -22.83 20.87
CA ALA A 26 8.08 -24.16 20.68
C ALA A 26 9.24 -24.42 21.64
N ASP A 27 10.18 -23.48 21.80
CA ASP A 27 11.36 -23.61 22.64
C ASP A 27 11.01 -23.67 24.15
N ASN A 28 9.91 -23.05 24.58
CA ASN A 28 9.49 -22.95 25.97
C ASN A 28 8.23 -23.78 26.30
N PHE A 29 7.77 -24.63 25.39
CA PHE A 29 6.59 -25.51 25.58
C PHE A 29 5.33 -24.69 25.95
N VAL A 30 5.14 -23.51 25.33
CA VAL A 30 3.96 -22.68 25.54
C VAL A 30 2.74 -23.37 24.94
N HIS A 31 1.63 -23.40 25.68
CA HIS A 31 0.38 -24.00 25.24
C HIS A 31 -0.17 -23.32 23.97
N SER A 32 -0.70 -24.09 23.02
CA SER A 32 -1.20 -23.60 21.72
C SER A 32 -2.23 -22.47 21.85
N GLU A 33 -3.15 -22.54 22.82
CA GLU A 33 -4.11 -21.49 23.07
C GLU A 33 -3.43 -20.16 23.43
N ALA A 34 -2.39 -20.19 24.24
CA ALA A 34 -1.63 -19.01 24.62
C ALA A 34 -0.88 -18.42 23.41
N LEU A 35 -0.32 -19.27 22.54
CA LEU A 35 0.31 -18.82 21.29
C LEU A 35 -0.71 -18.17 20.35
N ARG A 36 -1.89 -18.78 20.13
CA ARG A 36 -2.95 -18.23 19.28
C ARG A 36 -3.44 -16.89 19.80
N ASN A 37 -3.65 -16.76 21.10
CA ASN A 37 -3.99 -15.50 21.75
C ASN A 37 -2.89 -14.42 21.55
N ALA A 38 -1.63 -14.80 21.71
CA ALA A 38 -0.51 -13.87 21.55
C ALA A 38 -0.38 -13.36 20.10
N VAL A 39 -0.56 -14.23 19.10
CA VAL A 39 -0.58 -13.81 17.68
C VAL A 39 -1.79 -12.92 17.39
N ASN A 40 -2.99 -13.27 17.88
CA ASN A 40 -4.17 -12.41 17.74
C ASN A 40 -3.97 -11.05 18.37
N GLN A 41 -3.40 -10.97 19.58
CA GLN A 41 -3.12 -9.71 20.24
C GLN A 41 -2.15 -8.85 19.43
N GLN A 42 -1.09 -9.44 18.86
CA GLN A 42 -0.15 -8.73 18.01
C GLN A 42 -0.82 -8.15 16.75
N LEU A 43 -1.73 -8.90 16.12
CA LEU A 43 -2.49 -8.42 14.96
C LEU A 43 -3.45 -7.30 15.36
N GLN A 44 -4.16 -7.45 16.48
CA GLN A 44 -5.04 -6.42 17.01
C GLN A 44 -4.29 -5.11 17.30
N ASP A 45 -3.19 -5.19 18.03
CA ASP A 45 -2.36 -4.02 18.38
C ASP A 45 -1.85 -3.32 17.12
N ALA A 46 -1.45 -4.09 16.10
CA ALA A 46 -1.02 -3.53 14.82
C ALA A 46 -2.17 -2.81 14.08
N ALA A 47 -3.37 -3.39 14.06
CA ALA A 47 -4.55 -2.75 13.45
C ALA A 47 -4.97 -1.48 14.21
N GLU A 48 -4.91 -1.49 15.55
CA GLU A 48 -5.27 -0.35 16.38
C GLU A 48 -4.26 0.79 16.30
N SER A 49 -2.97 0.48 16.11
CA SER A 49 -1.87 1.44 16.11
C SER A 49 -1.87 2.41 14.93
N SER A 50 -2.64 2.17 13.87
CA SER A 50 -2.73 3.06 12.71
C SER A 50 -4.16 3.20 12.20
N ALA A 51 -4.65 4.43 12.16
CA ALA A 51 -5.96 4.75 11.58
C ALA A 51 -5.98 4.63 10.04
N ASN A 52 -4.82 4.60 9.42
CA ASN A 52 -4.67 4.53 7.95
C ASN A 52 -4.80 3.10 7.40
N LEU A 53 -4.72 2.10 8.29
CA LEU A 53 -4.90 0.71 7.91
C LEU A 53 -6.38 0.31 7.96
N LEU A 54 -6.81 -0.37 6.92
CA LEU A 54 -8.12 -0.98 6.85
C LEU A 54 -8.15 -2.26 7.70
N GLY A 55 -7.07 -3.04 7.66
CA GLY A 55 -6.93 -4.23 8.45
C GLY A 55 -5.55 -4.86 8.37
N VAL A 56 -5.34 -5.85 9.23
CA VAL A 56 -4.15 -6.70 9.24
C VAL A 56 -4.57 -8.15 9.47
N TYR A 57 -3.87 -9.09 8.88
CA TYR A 57 -4.22 -10.49 8.97
C TYR A 57 -3.00 -11.41 8.93
N ALA A 58 -3.21 -12.62 9.42
CA ALA A 58 -2.28 -13.73 9.29
C ALA A 58 -3.04 -15.02 8.97
N VAL A 59 -2.52 -15.77 8.01
CA VAL A 59 -3.03 -17.08 7.64
C VAL A 59 -1.86 -18.06 7.68
N PHE A 60 -1.97 -19.08 8.51
CA PHE A 60 -1.00 -20.18 8.52
C PHE A 60 -1.44 -21.28 7.56
N GLU A 61 -0.50 -21.96 6.94
CA GLU A 61 -0.78 -23.22 6.26
C GLU A 61 -1.29 -24.26 7.26
N PRO A 62 -2.06 -25.28 6.84
CA PRO A 62 -2.65 -26.24 7.76
C PRO A 62 -1.62 -26.82 8.73
N ASN A 63 -1.91 -26.76 10.03
CA ASN A 63 -1.06 -27.22 11.14
C ASN A 63 0.31 -26.53 11.26
N GLN A 64 0.56 -25.40 10.57
CA GLN A 64 1.88 -24.78 10.58
C GLN A 64 2.08 -23.78 11.73
N LEU A 65 1.04 -23.31 12.41
CA LEU A 65 1.21 -22.48 13.61
C LEU A 65 1.73 -23.29 14.79
N ASP A 66 0.99 -24.33 15.19
CA ASP A 66 1.18 -25.10 16.43
C ASP A 66 1.00 -26.62 16.29
N GLY A 67 0.59 -27.10 15.12
CA GLY A 67 0.33 -28.53 14.87
C GLY A 67 -1.01 -29.03 15.42
N GLU A 68 -1.88 -28.14 15.91
CA GLU A 68 -3.08 -28.52 16.66
C GLU A 68 -4.40 -28.00 16.07
N ASP A 69 -4.46 -27.76 14.76
CA ASP A 69 -5.67 -27.22 14.11
C ASP A 69 -6.93 -28.02 14.48
N ASP A 70 -6.86 -29.34 14.51
CA ASP A 70 -8.01 -30.20 14.84
C ASP A 70 -8.61 -29.91 16.23
N ASN A 71 -7.82 -29.41 17.17
CA ASN A 71 -8.26 -29.09 18.53
C ASN A 71 -9.00 -27.71 18.59
N TYR A 72 -8.90 -26.88 17.53
CA TYR A 72 -9.41 -25.52 17.52
C TYR A 72 -10.47 -25.27 16.45
N GLN A 73 -11.08 -26.32 15.89
CA GLN A 73 -12.12 -26.17 14.86
C GLN A 73 -13.24 -25.24 15.33
N GLY A 74 -13.49 -24.16 14.55
CA GLY A 74 -14.53 -23.17 14.86
C GLY A 74 -14.23 -22.27 16.05
N SER A 75 -13.03 -22.31 16.63
CA SER A 75 -12.63 -21.45 17.76
C SER A 75 -12.27 -20.04 17.26
N THR A 76 -13.29 -19.29 16.79
CA THR A 76 -13.10 -17.97 16.14
C THR A 76 -12.41 -16.96 17.05
N ALA A 77 -12.68 -16.98 18.36
CA ALA A 77 -12.01 -16.08 19.31
C ALA A 77 -10.48 -16.32 19.37
N LEU A 78 -10.00 -17.48 18.97
CA LEU A 78 -8.59 -17.85 18.85
C LEU A 78 -8.05 -17.71 17.42
N GLY A 79 -8.79 -17.04 16.53
CA GLY A 79 -8.43 -16.84 15.12
C GLY A 79 -8.50 -18.10 14.27
N ALA A 80 -9.22 -19.15 14.74
CA ALA A 80 -9.30 -20.43 14.05
C ALA A 80 -10.62 -20.55 13.25
N ASN A 81 -10.50 -20.98 12.00
CA ASN A 81 -11.64 -21.20 11.11
C ASN A 81 -12.36 -22.55 11.42
N ASP A 82 -13.27 -22.95 10.53
CA ASP A 82 -14.05 -24.19 10.65
C ASP A 82 -13.18 -25.46 10.65
N LYS A 83 -11.96 -25.41 10.11
CA LYS A 83 -10.97 -26.49 10.13
C LYS A 83 -9.92 -26.34 11.24
N GLY A 84 -10.05 -25.31 12.09
CA GLY A 84 -9.09 -25.00 13.15
C GLY A 84 -7.84 -24.28 12.68
N ARG A 85 -7.69 -24.06 11.37
CA ARG A 85 -6.59 -23.33 10.78
C ARG A 85 -6.58 -21.90 11.27
N PHE A 86 -5.41 -21.38 11.67
CA PHE A 86 -5.30 -19.98 12.04
C PHE A 86 -5.39 -19.11 10.79
N SER A 87 -6.44 -18.28 10.74
CA SER A 87 -6.76 -17.40 9.61
C SER A 87 -7.46 -16.12 10.10
N SER A 88 -6.74 -15.37 10.90
CA SER A 88 -7.25 -14.24 11.68
C SER A 88 -7.12 -12.94 10.90
N TYR A 89 -8.19 -12.17 10.80
CA TYR A 89 -8.24 -10.84 10.21
C TYR A 89 -8.79 -9.83 11.22
N TRP A 90 -7.98 -8.83 11.54
CA TRP A 90 -8.37 -7.71 12.39
C TRP A 90 -8.66 -6.50 11.52
N ALA A 91 -9.94 -6.27 11.27
CA ALA A 91 -10.44 -5.25 10.35
C ALA A 91 -11.02 -4.05 11.08
N ARG A 92 -10.87 -2.88 10.47
CA ARG A 92 -11.50 -1.63 10.96
C ARG A 92 -12.87 -1.45 10.35
N VAL A 93 -13.90 -1.79 11.13
CA VAL A 93 -15.30 -1.66 10.76
C VAL A 93 -15.93 -0.52 11.60
N ASP A 94 -16.46 0.51 10.94
CA ASP A 94 -17.09 1.67 11.61
C ASP A 94 -16.21 2.33 12.70
N GLY A 95 -14.91 2.38 12.45
CA GLY A 95 -13.92 2.98 13.36
C GLY A 95 -13.45 2.07 14.50
N LYS A 96 -13.99 0.86 14.61
CA LYS A 96 -13.58 -0.14 15.61
C LYS A 96 -12.81 -1.26 14.93
N VAL A 97 -11.77 -1.75 15.59
CA VAL A 97 -11.05 -2.93 15.17
C VAL A 97 -11.75 -4.18 15.69
N THR A 98 -12.12 -5.08 14.80
CA THR A 98 -12.88 -6.31 15.10
C THR A 98 -12.19 -7.51 14.47
N LEU A 99 -12.29 -8.66 15.15
CA LEU A 99 -11.78 -9.94 14.66
C LEU A 99 -12.79 -10.56 13.70
N GLU A 100 -12.31 -10.93 12.53
CA GLU A 100 -12.97 -11.80 11.57
C GLU A 100 -12.07 -13.01 11.30
N VAL A 101 -12.66 -14.13 10.90
CA VAL A 101 -11.91 -15.36 10.58
C VAL A 101 -12.24 -15.77 9.16
N MET A 102 -11.21 -15.97 8.35
CA MET A 102 -11.34 -16.34 6.94
C MET A 102 -11.52 -17.87 6.84
N ASP A 103 -12.61 -18.28 6.19
CA ASP A 103 -12.93 -19.70 6.00
C ASP A 103 -12.11 -20.34 4.86
N GLU A 104 -12.12 -21.66 4.80
CA GLU A 104 -11.39 -22.42 3.76
C GLU A 104 -11.92 -22.15 2.34
N ALA A 105 -13.21 -21.84 2.19
CA ALA A 105 -13.78 -21.57 0.88
C ALA A 105 -13.22 -20.23 0.31
N LEU A 106 -13.06 -19.23 1.15
CA LEU A 106 -12.45 -17.96 0.80
C LEU A 106 -10.95 -18.14 0.44
N LEU A 107 -10.21 -18.88 1.29
CA LEU A 107 -8.78 -19.16 1.06
C LEU A 107 -8.54 -19.95 -0.24
N ALA A 108 -9.43 -20.86 -0.57
CA ALA A 108 -9.33 -21.73 -1.76
C ALA A 108 -9.89 -21.11 -3.05
N ASN A 109 -10.46 -19.89 -3.00
CA ASN A 109 -11.10 -19.26 -4.15
C ASN A 109 -10.08 -18.69 -5.14
N ASP A 110 -9.52 -19.56 -5.98
CA ASP A 110 -8.50 -19.20 -6.97
C ASP A 110 -9.08 -18.81 -8.36
N LYS A 111 -10.37 -18.49 -8.42
CA LYS A 111 -11.03 -18.05 -9.65
C LYS A 111 -10.42 -16.74 -10.17
N PRO A 112 -10.44 -16.52 -11.49
CA PRO A 112 -10.08 -15.21 -12.02
C PRO A 112 -10.94 -14.10 -11.42
N SER A 113 -10.30 -13.05 -10.93
CA SER A 113 -11.02 -11.89 -10.40
C SER A 113 -11.43 -10.94 -11.53
N GLY A 114 -12.51 -10.20 -11.34
CA GLY A 114 -12.92 -9.12 -12.27
C GLY A 114 -11.94 -7.95 -12.34
N HIS A 115 -10.96 -7.93 -11.43
CA HIS A 115 -9.98 -6.86 -11.29
C HIS A 115 -8.55 -7.26 -11.73
N GLY A 116 -8.38 -8.38 -12.42
CA GLY A 116 -7.09 -8.97 -12.75
C GLY A 116 -6.57 -9.89 -11.64
N GLY A 117 -5.77 -10.89 -12.00
CA GLY A 117 -5.31 -11.90 -11.04
C GLY A 117 -6.41 -12.86 -10.58
N ARG A 118 -6.33 -13.32 -9.33
CA ARG A 118 -7.25 -14.28 -8.70
C ARG A 118 -7.95 -13.67 -7.50
N GLU A 119 -9.15 -14.16 -7.18
CA GLU A 119 -9.94 -13.71 -6.03
C GLU A 119 -9.18 -13.86 -4.70
N ASN A 120 -8.33 -14.88 -4.55
CA ASN A 120 -7.54 -15.12 -3.36
C ASN A 120 -6.08 -14.63 -3.46
N ASP A 121 -5.73 -13.73 -4.37
CA ASP A 121 -4.34 -13.24 -4.48
C ASP A 121 -3.85 -12.51 -3.23
N TRP A 122 -4.76 -11.91 -2.45
CA TRP A 122 -4.44 -11.34 -1.13
C TRP A 122 -3.81 -12.35 -0.16
N TYR A 123 -4.13 -13.62 -0.28
CA TYR A 123 -3.53 -14.72 0.46
C TYR A 123 -2.44 -15.43 -0.36
N SER A 124 -2.76 -15.82 -1.59
CA SER A 124 -1.96 -16.77 -2.35
C SER A 124 -0.74 -16.17 -3.04
N CYS A 125 -0.67 -14.84 -3.24
CA CYS A 125 0.47 -14.21 -3.93
C CYS A 125 1.79 -14.46 -3.19
N SER A 126 1.89 -14.10 -1.90
CA SER A 126 3.11 -14.29 -1.12
C SER A 126 3.41 -15.76 -0.82
N ILE A 127 2.39 -16.61 -0.74
CA ILE A 127 2.52 -18.07 -0.61
C ILE A 127 3.22 -18.66 -1.85
N ARG A 128 2.75 -18.29 -3.06
CA ARG A 128 3.31 -18.82 -4.31
C ARG A 128 4.68 -18.24 -4.63
N SER A 129 4.83 -16.92 -4.49
CA SER A 129 6.09 -16.23 -4.81
C SER A 129 7.17 -16.43 -3.75
N ARG A 130 6.80 -16.75 -2.51
CA ARG A 130 7.68 -16.77 -1.32
C ARG A 130 8.39 -15.44 -1.10
N ALA A 131 7.78 -14.36 -1.54
CA ALA A 131 8.27 -12.99 -1.49
C ALA A 131 7.14 -12.03 -1.12
N LEU A 132 7.49 -10.80 -0.81
CA LEU A 132 6.53 -9.72 -0.62
C LEU A 132 5.72 -9.50 -1.89
N CYS A 133 4.42 -9.25 -1.72
CA CYS A 133 3.53 -8.85 -2.79
C CYS A 133 2.89 -7.49 -2.46
N LEU A 134 2.82 -6.62 -3.47
CA LEU A 134 1.94 -5.47 -3.51
C LEU A 134 0.85 -5.78 -4.54
N LEU A 135 -0.40 -5.83 -4.10
CA LEU A 135 -1.52 -6.17 -4.96
C LEU A 135 -2.03 -4.97 -5.74
N ASP A 136 -2.54 -5.21 -6.93
CA ASP A 136 -3.31 -4.21 -7.65
C ASP A 136 -4.65 -3.96 -6.93
N PRO A 137 -5.28 -2.78 -7.11
CA PRO A 137 -6.57 -2.49 -6.51
C PRO A 137 -7.63 -3.55 -6.79
N TYR A 138 -8.31 -4.02 -5.74
CA TYR A 138 -9.38 -5.01 -5.79
C TYR A 138 -10.50 -4.65 -4.82
N VAL A 139 -11.66 -5.24 -5.00
CA VAL A 139 -12.81 -5.07 -4.09
C VAL A 139 -12.91 -6.30 -3.20
N ASP A 140 -13.02 -6.09 -1.91
CA ASP A 140 -13.29 -7.15 -0.94
C ASP A 140 -14.31 -6.71 0.09
N GLU A 141 -14.86 -7.67 0.85
CA GLU A 141 -15.82 -7.43 1.90
C GLU A 141 -15.12 -7.25 3.25
N VAL A 142 -15.42 -6.14 3.92
CA VAL A 142 -14.94 -5.85 5.27
C VAL A 142 -16.17 -5.59 6.15
N GLY A 143 -16.43 -6.48 7.08
CA GLY A 143 -17.71 -6.51 7.80
C GLY A 143 -18.86 -6.81 6.83
N THR A 144 -19.70 -5.82 6.57
CA THR A 144 -20.83 -5.93 5.61
C THR A 144 -20.68 -4.99 4.42
N ARG A 145 -19.50 -4.42 4.20
CA ARG A 145 -19.26 -3.41 3.16
C ARG A 145 -18.27 -3.90 2.13
N GLN A 146 -18.59 -3.62 0.87
CA GLN A 146 -17.63 -3.75 -0.23
C GLN A 146 -16.66 -2.56 -0.15
N VAL A 147 -15.37 -2.84 -0.05
CA VAL A 147 -14.31 -1.83 0.05
C VAL A 147 -13.29 -2.05 -1.07
N LEU A 148 -12.99 -0.98 -1.79
CA LEU A 148 -11.91 -0.98 -2.77
C LEU A 148 -10.59 -0.74 -2.01
N MET A 149 -9.66 -1.68 -2.14
CA MET A 149 -8.42 -1.73 -1.36
C MET A 149 -7.23 -2.23 -2.16
N THR A 150 -6.07 -2.12 -1.58
CA THR A 150 -4.84 -2.80 -1.98
C THR A 150 -4.20 -3.42 -0.75
N SER A 151 -3.38 -4.45 -0.93
CA SER A 151 -2.71 -5.15 0.17
C SER A 151 -1.22 -5.29 -0.06
N VAL A 152 -0.47 -5.19 1.01
CA VAL A 152 0.92 -5.62 1.09
C VAL A 152 0.96 -6.91 1.88
N THR A 153 1.47 -7.98 1.28
CA THR A 153 1.53 -9.29 1.91
C THR A 153 2.96 -9.81 1.99
N ALA A 154 3.28 -10.51 3.07
CA ALA A 154 4.60 -11.09 3.30
C ALA A 154 4.49 -12.57 3.69
N PRO A 155 5.36 -13.45 3.16
CA PRO A 155 5.37 -14.85 3.55
C PRO A 155 5.94 -15.04 4.96
N LEU A 156 5.42 -15.98 5.70
CA LEU A 156 6.01 -16.49 6.95
C LEU A 156 6.98 -17.63 6.62
N LEU A 157 8.26 -17.32 6.59
CA LEU A 157 9.33 -18.26 6.22
C LEU A 157 10.20 -18.54 7.44
N ASP A 158 10.24 -19.79 7.91
CA ASP A 158 11.16 -20.25 8.94
C ASP A 158 12.20 -21.20 8.34
N GLN A 159 13.46 -20.75 8.30
CA GLN A 159 14.59 -21.46 7.69
C GLN A 159 14.28 -22.00 6.27
N GLY A 160 13.54 -21.19 5.48
CA GLY A 160 13.13 -21.58 4.13
C GLY A 160 11.86 -22.43 4.08
N THR A 161 11.29 -22.85 5.20
CA THR A 161 9.98 -23.52 5.24
C THR A 161 8.86 -22.49 5.25
N LEU A 162 7.92 -22.61 4.33
CA LEU A 162 6.74 -21.75 4.28
C LEU A 162 5.73 -22.21 5.33
N LEU A 163 5.38 -21.32 6.24
CA LEU A 163 4.43 -21.57 7.33
C LEU A 163 3.09 -20.89 7.09
N GLY A 164 3.04 -19.87 6.26
CA GLY A 164 1.87 -19.06 6.03
C GLY A 164 2.23 -17.68 5.49
N MET A 165 1.37 -16.71 5.76
CA MET A 165 1.58 -15.33 5.35
C MET A 165 0.94 -14.34 6.32
N VAL A 166 1.36 -13.10 6.24
CA VAL A 166 0.69 -11.93 6.85
C VAL A 166 0.34 -10.92 5.77
N GLY A 167 -0.69 -10.13 6.01
CA GLY A 167 -1.10 -9.06 5.12
C GLY A 167 -1.53 -7.81 5.86
N VAL A 168 -1.41 -6.69 5.16
CA VAL A 168 -1.82 -5.34 5.61
C VAL A 168 -2.63 -4.71 4.50
N ASP A 169 -3.87 -4.33 4.81
CA ASP A 169 -4.81 -3.73 3.88
C ASP A 169 -4.87 -2.22 4.01
N ILE A 170 -4.89 -1.54 2.87
CA ILE A 170 -5.02 -0.10 2.73
C ILE A 170 -6.24 0.20 1.88
N SER A 171 -7.18 0.99 2.41
CA SER A 171 -8.31 1.50 1.61
C SER A 171 -7.81 2.43 0.51
N LEU A 172 -8.36 2.31 -0.70
CA LEU A 172 -8.08 3.27 -1.75
C LEU A 172 -8.57 4.69 -1.40
N ALA A 173 -9.56 4.82 -0.54
CA ALA A 173 -9.98 6.13 -0.02
C ALA A 173 -8.84 6.83 0.74
N THR A 174 -7.99 6.09 1.45
CA THR A 174 -6.78 6.64 2.10
C THR A 174 -5.77 7.11 1.08
N LEU A 175 -5.52 6.33 0.02
CA LEU A 175 -4.62 6.73 -1.07
C LEU A 175 -5.16 7.92 -1.87
N GLN A 176 -6.48 7.98 -2.06
CA GLN A 176 -7.16 9.09 -2.70
C GLN A 176 -6.93 10.41 -1.94
N SER A 177 -7.11 10.41 -0.61
CA SER A 177 -6.86 11.59 0.22
C SER A 177 -5.42 12.10 0.12
N LEU A 178 -4.45 11.20 -0.06
CA LEU A 178 -3.06 11.57 -0.29
C LEU A 178 -2.83 12.27 -1.62
N VAL A 179 -3.46 11.77 -2.68
CA VAL A 179 -3.34 12.35 -4.02
C VAL A 179 -3.94 13.75 -4.03
N GLU A 180 -5.08 13.95 -3.39
CA GLU A 180 -5.73 15.26 -3.21
C GLU A 180 -4.86 16.23 -2.40
N GLU A 181 -4.27 15.77 -1.29
CA GLU A 181 -3.37 16.58 -0.48
C GLU A 181 -2.09 16.96 -1.23
N MET A 182 -1.54 16.03 -2.02
CA MET A 182 -0.36 16.26 -2.84
C MET A 182 -0.60 17.35 -3.88
N ASP A 183 -1.69 17.30 -4.64
CA ASP A 183 -2.02 18.33 -5.64
C ASP A 183 -2.24 19.68 -4.96
N LYS A 184 -3.00 19.71 -3.88
CA LYS A 184 -3.27 20.93 -3.13
C LYS A 184 -2.00 21.56 -2.55
N THR A 185 -1.08 20.74 -2.02
CA THR A 185 0.13 21.23 -1.36
C THR A 185 1.22 21.65 -2.35
N LEU A 186 1.40 20.88 -3.43
CA LEU A 186 2.48 21.11 -4.38
C LEU A 186 2.10 22.06 -5.52
N TYR A 187 0.82 22.08 -5.91
CA TYR A 187 0.37 22.77 -7.13
C TYR A 187 -0.83 23.70 -6.91
N ASP A 188 -1.16 24.03 -5.65
CA ASP A 188 -2.32 24.85 -5.29
C ASP A 188 -3.65 24.36 -5.92
N GLY A 189 -3.80 23.04 -6.11
CA GLY A 189 -4.97 22.44 -6.75
C GLY A 189 -5.07 22.70 -8.26
N GLN A 190 -3.97 23.08 -8.91
CA GLN A 190 -3.94 23.38 -10.34
C GLN A 190 -3.35 22.24 -11.20
N GLY A 191 -2.90 21.18 -10.55
CA GLY A 191 -2.40 19.99 -11.21
C GLY A 191 -3.49 18.98 -11.52
N LYS A 192 -3.10 17.92 -12.24
CA LYS A 192 -3.86 16.69 -12.32
C LYS A 192 -2.93 15.55 -11.96
N VAL A 193 -3.39 14.64 -11.10
CA VAL A 193 -2.57 13.56 -10.56
C VAL A 193 -3.28 12.23 -10.69
N LEU A 194 -2.53 11.21 -11.14
CA LEU A 194 -2.94 9.80 -11.10
C LEU A 194 -1.91 9.00 -10.31
N LEU A 195 -2.39 8.21 -9.37
CA LEU A 195 -1.62 7.11 -8.78
C LEU A 195 -2.05 5.82 -9.47
N LEU A 196 -1.11 5.13 -10.10
CA LEU A 196 -1.34 3.95 -10.92
C LEU A 196 -0.68 2.73 -10.29
N SER A 197 -1.40 1.63 -10.24
CA SER A 197 -0.86 0.34 -9.83
C SER A 197 -0.02 -0.29 -10.94
N HIS A 198 0.60 -1.43 -10.65
CA HIS A 198 1.46 -2.18 -11.57
C HIS A 198 0.77 -2.52 -12.91
N GLU A 199 -0.51 -2.88 -12.87
CA GLU A 199 -1.30 -3.19 -14.06
C GLU A 199 -2.03 -1.96 -14.64
N GLY A 200 -1.67 -0.75 -14.23
CA GLY A 200 -2.24 0.50 -14.73
C GLY A 200 -3.66 0.79 -14.22
N ARG A 201 -4.03 0.26 -13.05
CA ARG A 201 -5.29 0.62 -12.39
C ARG A 201 -5.14 1.89 -11.58
N VAL A 202 -6.21 2.67 -11.52
CA VAL A 202 -6.25 3.93 -10.79
C VAL A 202 -6.39 3.65 -9.30
N ALA A 203 -5.36 3.96 -8.53
CA ALA A 203 -5.32 3.84 -7.07
C ALA A 203 -5.56 5.18 -6.36
N GLY A 204 -5.44 6.30 -7.08
CA GLY A 204 -5.77 7.64 -6.63
C GLY A 204 -5.85 8.58 -7.83
N VAL A 205 -6.72 9.59 -7.76
CA VAL A 205 -6.99 10.49 -8.88
C VAL A 205 -7.35 11.89 -8.42
N GLU A 206 -6.77 12.90 -9.05
CA GLU A 206 -7.17 14.30 -8.93
C GLU A 206 -7.18 14.95 -10.32
N GLY A 207 -8.23 15.67 -10.66
CA GLY A 207 -8.38 16.42 -11.90
C GLY A 207 -8.65 15.60 -13.18
N PHE A 208 -8.64 14.26 -13.12
CA PHE A 208 -9.01 13.38 -14.26
C PHE A 208 -10.42 12.81 -14.10
N LYS A 209 -11.09 12.51 -15.22
CA LYS A 209 -12.44 11.91 -15.24
C LYS A 209 -12.36 10.39 -15.30
N VAL A 210 -11.75 9.79 -14.30
CA VAL A 210 -11.66 8.33 -14.11
C VAL A 210 -12.05 7.97 -12.69
N ALA A 211 -12.52 6.77 -12.44
CA ALA A 211 -12.83 6.29 -11.10
C ALA A 211 -11.68 5.46 -10.51
N LEU A 212 -11.64 5.37 -9.18
CA LEU A 212 -10.75 4.46 -8.48
C LEU A 212 -11.02 3.01 -8.91
N GLY A 213 -9.97 2.24 -9.13
CA GLY A 213 -10.05 0.86 -9.61
C GLY A 213 -10.19 0.70 -11.12
N ASP A 214 -10.53 1.77 -11.87
CA ASP A 214 -10.61 1.72 -13.33
C ASP A 214 -9.25 1.50 -13.96
N THR A 215 -9.27 0.99 -15.20
CA THR A 215 -8.06 0.94 -16.04
C THR A 215 -7.98 2.15 -16.95
N LEU A 216 -6.78 2.57 -17.32
CA LEU A 216 -6.54 3.73 -18.19
C LEU A 216 -6.98 3.53 -19.65
N VAL A 217 -7.29 2.30 -20.06
CA VAL A 217 -7.67 1.97 -21.44
C VAL A 217 -8.86 2.78 -21.94
N GLN A 218 -9.78 3.14 -21.04
CA GLN A 218 -10.99 3.89 -21.37
C GLN A 218 -10.76 5.39 -21.61
N GLN A 219 -9.57 5.93 -21.30
CA GLN A 219 -9.31 7.37 -21.30
C GLN A 219 -8.37 7.86 -22.41
N GLY A 220 -7.93 6.99 -23.30
CA GLY A 220 -6.99 7.35 -24.37
C GLY A 220 -5.57 7.72 -23.92
N LEU A 221 -5.29 7.64 -22.60
CA LEU A 221 -3.98 7.90 -21.99
C LEU A 221 -3.10 6.65 -21.89
N SER A 222 -3.66 5.49 -22.23
CA SER A 222 -3.13 4.18 -21.85
C SER A 222 -1.80 3.79 -22.49
N ALA A 223 -1.56 4.15 -23.75
CA ALA A 223 -0.39 3.65 -24.48
C ALA A 223 0.94 4.17 -23.92
N ASP A 224 1.02 5.48 -23.69
CA ASP A 224 2.24 6.10 -23.15
C ASP A 224 2.44 5.74 -21.68
N LEU A 225 1.40 5.85 -20.85
CA LEU A 225 1.49 5.59 -19.42
C LEU A 225 1.81 4.13 -19.09
N ASN A 226 1.22 3.18 -19.80
CA ASN A 226 1.57 1.77 -19.65
C ASN A 226 3.03 1.49 -20.07
N GLY A 227 3.51 2.18 -21.11
CA GLY A 227 4.90 2.09 -21.53
C GLY A 227 5.87 2.67 -20.49
N TRP A 228 5.52 3.78 -19.85
CA TRP A 228 6.33 4.39 -18.79
C TRP A 228 6.32 3.56 -17.50
N LEU A 229 5.16 3.06 -17.13
CA LEU A 229 4.99 2.16 -16.00
C LEU A 229 5.85 0.89 -16.15
N ALA A 230 5.79 0.26 -17.33
CA ALA A 230 6.57 -0.94 -17.63
C ALA A 230 8.10 -0.69 -17.63
N LYS A 231 8.56 0.49 -18.08
CA LYS A 231 9.99 0.85 -18.07
C LYS A 231 10.51 1.21 -16.68
N GLY A 232 9.63 1.76 -15.82
CA GLY A 232 10.01 2.19 -14.48
C GLY A 232 11.01 3.34 -14.44
N GLU A 233 10.95 4.23 -15.41
CA GLU A 233 11.84 5.37 -15.52
C GLU A 233 11.06 6.67 -15.30
N VAL A 234 11.72 7.67 -14.71
CA VAL A 234 11.16 9.01 -14.62
C VAL A 234 11.08 9.62 -16.02
N VAL A 235 9.90 10.05 -16.41
CA VAL A 235 9.65 10.73 -17.68
C VAL A 235 9.12 12.12 -17.40
N THR A 236 9.71 13.13 -18.05
CA THR A 236 9.17 14.50 -18.04
C THR A 236 9.22 15.04 -19.46
N ARG A 237 8.09 15.50 -19.96
CA ARG A 237 7.97 16.07 -21.29
C ARG A 237 6.85 17.12 -21.36
N TRP A 238 6.90 17.95 -22.38
CA TRP A 238 5.75 18.76 -22.75
C TRP A 238 4.76 17.94 -23.59
N SER A 239 3.47 18.20 -23.42
CA SER A 239 2.44 17.66 -24.32
C SER A 239 2.73 18.10 -25.78
N PRO A 240 2.24 17.39 -26.80
CA PRO A 240 2.49 17.74 -28.20
C PRO A 240 2.11 19.18 -28.60
N ASP A 241 1.09 19.74 -27.96
CA ASP A 241 0.65 21.14 -28.13
C ASP A 241 1.43 22.13 -27.24
N GLY A 242 2.33 21.67 -26.38
CA GLY A 242 3.12 22.47 -25.45
C GLY A 242 2.31 23.10 -24.30
N ALA A 243 1.05 22.70 -24.10
CA ALA A 243 0.16 23.30 -23.11
C ALA A 243 0.36 22.72 -21.69
N LEU A 244 0.79 21.46 -21.59
CA LEU A 244 0.93 20.72 -20.34
C LEU A 244 2.35 20.19 -20.16
N LEU A 245 2.89 20.31 -18.96
CA LEU A 245 4.05 19.54 -18.53
C LEU A 245 3.54 18.19 -17.99
N GLN A 246 3.95 17.11 -18.61
CA GLN A 246 3.61 15.75 -18.24
C GLN A 246 4.81 15.09 -17.53
N THR A 247 4.60 14.59 -16.32
CA THR A 247 5.64 13.91 -15.54
C THR A 247 5.13 12.59 -15.04
N PHE A 248 5.91 11.54 -15.23
CA PHE A 248 5.71 10.22 -14.65
C PHE A 248 6.85 9.90 -13.69
N VAL A 249 6.53 9.48 -12.49
CA VAL A 249 7.48 9.07 -11.46
C VAL A 249 7.15 7.66 -11.01
N PRO A 250 8.08 6.70 -11.20
CA PRO A 250 7.88 5.35 -10.70
C PRO A 250 7.90 5.32 -9.16
N VAL A 251 7.02 4.51 -8.59
CA VAL A 251 6.93 4.25 -7.16
C VAL A 251 7.31 2.80 -6.94
N SER A 252 8.54 2.57 -6.52
CA SER A 252 9.05 1.24 -6.20
C SER A 252 8.88 0.97 -4.71
N MET A 253 8.43 -0.22 -4.37
CA MET A 253 8.41 -0.71 -3.00
C MET A 253 9.51 -1.78 -2.83
N ARG A 254 10.23 -1.71 -1.72
CA ARG A 254 11.30 -2.68 -1.42
C ARG A 254 10.74 -4.10 -1.34
N GLY A 255 11.49 -5.09 -1.81
CA GLY A 255 11.13 -6.51 -1.69
C GLY A 255 10.08 -7.00 -2.69
N THR A 256 9.63 -6.17 -3.62
CA THR A 256 8.76 -6.56 -4.74
C THR A 256 9.29 -6.00 -6.04
N ASP A 257 9.09 -6.73 -7.12
CA ASP A 257 9.36 -6.29 -8.50
C ASP A 257 8.18 -5.53 -9.12
N ARG A 258 7.05 -5.47 -8.42
CA ARG A 258 5.87 -4.72 -8.86
C ARG A 258 6.05 -3.24 -8.61
N GLN A 259 5.94 -2.47 -9.68
CA GLN A 259 6.13 -1.03 -9.68
C GLN A 259 4.82 -0.31 -9.91
N TRP A 260 4.53 0.65 -9.05
CA TRP A 260 3.45 1.61 -9.25
C TRP A 260 4.01 2.89 -9.89
N GLY A 261 3.16 3.85 -10.21
CA GLY A 261 3.60 5.11 -10.77
C GLY A 261 2.68 6.28 -10.41
N ILE A 262 3.27 7.46 -10.31
CA ILE A 262 2.54 8.71 -10.19
C ILE A 262 2.68 9.45 -11.51
N TYR A 263 1.54 9.79 -12.12
CA TYR A 263 1.48 10.64 -13.29
C TYR A 263 0.89 12.00 -12.95
N ILE A 264 1.53 13.06 -13.41
CA ILE A 264 1.17 14.43 -13.11
C ILE A 264 1.08 15.23 -14.42
N GLU A 265 0.04 16.03 -14.57
CA GLU A 265 -0.07 17.07 -15.58
C GLU A 265 -0.14 18.44 -14.93
N LEU A 266 0.70 19.38 -15.38
CA LEU A 266 0.69 20.76 -14.93
C LEU A 266 0.47 21.70 -16.13
N PRO A 267 -0.47 22.65 -16.06
CA PRO A 267 -0.59 23.69 -17.07
C PRO A 267 0.72 24.49 -17.20
N ARG A 268 1.09 24.82 -18.43
CA ARG A 268 2.30 25.62 -18.72
C ARG A 268 2.35 26.92 -17.92
N ALA A 269 1.21 27.57 -17.75
CA ALA A 269 1.13 28.83 -16.99
C ALA A 269 1.54 28.64 -15.52
N VAL A 270 1.18 27.51 -14.90
CA VAL A 270 1.55 27.15 -13.51
C VAL A 270 3.06 26.93 -13.39
N VAL A 271 3.63 26.17 -14.34
CA VAL A 271 5.09 25.91 -14.38
C VAL A 271 5.89 27.21 -14.55
N LEU A 272 5.46 28.08 -15.46
CA LEU A 272 6.14 29.37 -15.72
C LEU A 272 5.97 30.35 -14.56
N ALA A 273 4.81 30.39 -13.91
CA ALA A 273 4.59 31.28 -12.75
C ALA A 273 5.54 30.91 -11.60
N SER A 274 5.71 29.61 -11.30
CA SER A 274 6.64 29.13 -10.27
C SER A 274 8.10 29.45 -10.61
N ALA A 275 8.48 29.37 -11.89
CA ALA A 275 9.83 29.72 -12.34
C ALA A 275 10.12 31.25 -12.22
N LEU A 276 9.15 32.09 -12.54
CA LEU A 276 9.26 33.54 -12.40
C LEU A 276 9.33 33.95 -10.93
N GLN A 277 8.54 33.37 -10.08
CA GLN A 277 8.58 33.60 -8.63
C GLN A 277 9.96 33.28 -8.04
N LEU A 278 10.52 32.12 -8.42
CA LEU A 278 11.87 31.72 -7.98
C LEU A 278 12.94 32.73 -8.48
N GLN A 279 12.82 33.23 -9.71
CA GLN A 279 13.73 34.23 -10.24
C GLN A 279 13.66 35.50 -9.42
N ASP A 280 12.46 36.04 -9.14
CA ASP A 280 12.26 37.23 -8.33
C ASP A 280 12.82 37.08 -6.89
N GLU A 281 12.63 35.90 -6.28
CA GLU A 281 13.19 35.59 -4.95
C GLU A 281 14.73 35.64 -4.98
N LEU A 282 15.36 35.02 -5.99
CA LEU A 282 16.80 34.99 -6.16
C LEU A 282 17.37 36.39 -6.42
N GLU A 283 16.72 37.20 -7.25
CA GLU A 283 17.12 38.58 -7.49
C GLU A 283 17.03 39.42 -6.22
N THR A 284 15.93 39.31 -5.49
CA THR A 284 15.72 40.00 -4.21
C THR A 284 16.79 39.60 -3.16
N GLN A 285 17.11 38.31 -3.08
CA GLN A 285 18.14 37.80 -2.17
C GLN A 285 19.54 38.31 -2.57
N SER A 286 19.85 38.33 -3.85
CA SER A 286 21.08 38.90 -4.40
C SER A 286 21.23 40.38 -4.07
N GLN A 287 20.18 41.18 -4.30
CA GLN A 287 20.18 42.64 -3.99
C GLN A 287 20.37 42.88 -2.48
N ARG A 288 19.70 42.11 -1.61
CA ARG A 288 19.89 42.18 -0.14
C ARG A 288 21.33 41.85 0.27
N SER A 289 21.92 40.86 -0.34
CA SER A 289 23.31 40.45 -0.08
C SER A 289 24.30 41.53 -0.46
N VAL A 290 24.13 42.15 -1.65
CA VAL A 290 24.95 43.28 -2.13
C VAL A 290 24.79 44.51 -1.25
N ALA A 291 23.57 44.85 -0.85
CA ALA A 291 23.30 45.98 0.04
C ALA A 291 23.95 45.80 1.41
N THR A 292 23.90 44.56 1.95
CA THR A 292 24.54 44.24 3.24
C THR A 292 26.06 44.33 3.15
N GLN A 293 26.67 43.87 2.06
CA GLN A 293 28.11 43.99 1.82
C GLN A 293 28.58 45.43 1.69
N LEU A 294 27.78 46.29 1.02
CA LEU A 294 28.09 47.73 0.90
C LEU A 294 27.98 48.45 2.24
N LEU A 295 27.04 48.09 3.09
CA LEU A 295 26.90 48.64 4.42
C LEU A 295 28.06 48.24 5.37
N ILE A 296 28.56 47.03 5.25
CA ILE A 296 29.70 46.54 6.03
C ILE A 296 31.03 47.08 5.50
N GLY A 297 31.18 47.21 4.18
CA GLY A 297 32.40 47.71 3.55
C GLY A 297 32.55 49.23 3.57
N GLY A 298 31.49 49.98 3.85
CA GLY A 298 31.54 51.46 3.99
C GLY A 298 31.80 51.96 5.43
N ALA A 299 32.04 51.05 6.38
CA ALA A 299 32.30 51.36 7.80
C ALA A 299 33.79 51.18 8.17
N ILE A 300 34.69 51.10 7.20
CA ILE A 300 36.14 51.18 7.34
C ILE A 300 36.60 52.47 6.62
#